data_a636ffe0a660318aac37ad9d1fc0fe6f
#
_entry.id   a636ffe0a660318aac37ad9d1fc0fe6f
#
_cell.length_a   1.000
_cell.length_b   1.000
_cell.length_c   1.000
_cell.angle_alpha   90.00
_cell.angle_beta   90.00
_cell.angle_gamma   90.00
#
_symmetry.space_group_name_H-M   'P 1'
#
loop_
_entity.id
_entity.type
_entity.pdbx_description
1 polymer ?
#
loop_
_entity_poly.entity_id
_entity_poly.type
_entity_poly.pdbx_seq_one_letter_code
_entity_poly.pdbx_strand_id
1 'polypeptide(L)'
;VANQDIESITILKDGSAAAIYGSRAANGVILVQTKKGKAGKVSISYDGYIDHDMVANQPEVLSVDEFLAHERDVDFGHRVDWYDKLLNKSNLGQSHYLAVSGGGENLTFRASANYKKKDGLDIASSRKEYGVRMGFTAKTLEGLLEIQGNLSTRVINEEYVDYGVFQQAVKLNPTHPLMDEKDPSKYSTLYGFDTYNPVGWLKDKEDGGDRQFSLADFKVKLNILPTLNTELSLARQSQEYFKRIYVNSNHKESIDNMRSGRGTLQEENYTDYTLEWIGNYFTTIDKHTIKSVSYTHLRAH
;
A
#
# COMPACT_ATOMS: atom_id res chain seq x y z
N VAL A 1 -4.98 2.95 -6.07
CA VAL A 1 -6.13 2.54 -6.90
C VAL A 1 -6.21 1.03 -6.84
N ALA A 2 -7.43 0.46 -6.68
CA ALA A 2 -7.64 -0.98 -6.76
C ALA A 2 -7.36 -1.47 -8.20
N ASN A 3 -6.79 -2.67 -8.34
CA ASN A 3 -6.48 -3.23 -9.67
C ASN A 3 -7.72 -3.35 -10.56
N GLN A 4 -8.86 -3.66 -9.96
CA GLN A 4 -10.15 -3.77 -10.64
C GLN A 4 -10.67 -2.44 -11.21
N ASP A 5 -10.19 -1.29 -10.70
CA ASP A 5 -10.50 0.05 -11.21
C ASP A 5 -9.59 0.49 -12.36
N ILE A 6 -8.53 -0.25 -12.65
CA ILE A 6 -7.62 0.09 -13.75
C ILE A 6 -8.23 -0.38 -15.08
N GLU A 7 -8.30 0.52 -16.05
CA GLU A 7 -8.69 0.23 -17.43
C GLU A 7 -7.48 -0.08 -18.29
N SER A 8 -6.43 0.76 -18.19
CA SER A 8 -5.18 0.57 -18.92
C SER A 8 -3.98 1.15 -18.20
N ILE A 9 -2.82 0.60 -18.49
CA ILE A 9 -1.52 1.12 -18.07
C ILE A 9 -0.69 1.32 -19.33
N THR A 10 -0.22 2.56 -19.55
CA THR A 10 0.64 2.91 -20.68
C THR A 10 1.98 3.40 -20.14
N ILE A 11 3.07 2.84 -20.67
CA ILE A 11 4.43 3.23 -20.29
C ILE A 11 5.04 4.02 -21.43
N LEU A 12 5.35 5.31 -21.17
CA LEU A 12 6.03 6.21 -22.10
C LEU A 12 7.51 6.26 -21.71
N LYS A 13 8.39 5.78 -22.60
CA LYS A 13 9.84 5.69 -22.34
C LYS A 13 10.66 6.69 -23.15
N ASP A 14 10.04 7.42 -24.08
CA ASP A 14 10.72 8.26 -25.07
C ASP A 14 10.73 9.74 -24.70
N GLY A 15 11.50 10.55 -25.43
CA GLY A 15 11.54 11.99 -25.29
C GLY A 15 10.20 12.70 -25.48
N SER A 16 9.22 12.03 -26.10
CA SER A 16 7.81 12.50 -26.19
C SER A 16 7.16 12.64 -24.81
N ALA A 17 7.52 11.78 -23.85
CA ALA A 17 7.07 11.89 -22.47
C ALA A 17 7.63 13.15 -21.79
N ALA A 18 8.90 13.47 -22.03
CA ALA A 18 9.55 14.65 -21.48
C ALA A 18 8.97 15.96 -22.06
N ALA A 19 8.51 15.94 -23.31
CA ALA A 19 7.89 17.09 -23.95
C ALA A 19 6.53 17.47 -23.31
N ILE A 20 5.77 16.48 -22.83
CA ILE A 20 4.44 16.71 -22.24
C ILE A 20 4.53 16.88 -20.72
N TYR A 21 5.39 16.08 -20.03
CA TYR A 21 5.43 16.00 -18.56
C TYR A 21 6.66 16.67 -17.93
N GLY A 22 7.50 17.33 -18.75
CA GLY A 22 8.66 18.09 -18.32
C GLY A 22 9.80 17.21 -17.77
N SER A 23 10.70 17.80 -16.98
CA SER A 23 11.92 17.16 -16.46
C SER A 23 11.66 15.91 -15.60
N ARG A 24 10.49 15.77 -15.01
CA ARG A 24 10.10 14.57 -14.23
C ARG A 24 9.94 13.33 -15.09
N ALA A 25 9.71 13.48 -16.37
CA ALA A 25 9.60 12.38 -17.32
C ALA A 25 10.95 11.85 -17.83
N ALA A 26 12.08 12.37 -17.32
CA ALA A 26 13.42 11.94 -17.73
C ALA A 26 13.64 10.42 -17.61
N ASN A 27 12.98 9.76 -16.64
CA ASN A 27 13.03 8.31 -16.43
C ASN A 27 11.80 7.56 -17.02
N GLY A 28 11.00 8.24 -17.85
CA GLY A 28 9.74 7.74 -18.40
C GLY A 28 8.52 8.08 -17.53
N VAL A 29 7.34 7.80 -18.08
CA VAL A 29 6.03 8.07 -17.45
C VAL A 29 5.16 6.82 -17.50
N ILE A 30 4.53 6.49 -16.38
CA ILE A 30 3.50 5.46 -16.30
C ILE A 30 2.14 6.15 -16.20
N LEU A 31 1.33 6.04 -17.25
CA LEU A 31 -0.02 6.55 -17.29
C LEU A 31 -0.98 5.44 -16.84
N VAL A 32 -1.70 5.67 -15.75
CA VAL A 32 -2.73 4.76 -15.25
C VAL A 32 -4.09 5.36 -15.56
N GLN A 33 -4.80 4.74 -16.49
CA GLN A 33 -6.17 5.12 -16.82
C GLN A 33 -7.13 4.27 -16.00
N THR A 34 -8.06 4.93 -15.32
CA THR A 34 -9.06 4.25 -14.50
C THR A 34 -10.39 4.13 -15.22
N LYS A 35 -11.13 3.05 -14.93
CA LYS A 35 -12.46 2.80 -15.47
C LYS A 35 -13.41 3.96 -15.15
N LYS A 36 -14.16 4.40 -16.16
CA LYS A 36 -15.19 5.43 -16.06
C LYS A 36 -16.59 4.80 -16.07
N GLY A 37 -17.60 5.58 -15.70
CA GLY A 37 -19.00 5.23 -15.94
C GLY A 37 -19.28 5.10 -17.43
N LYS A 38 -20.20 4.19 -17.79
CA LYS A 38 -20.67 4.01 -19.18
C LYS A 38 -22.17 4.28 -19.22
N ALA A 39 -22.64 4.88 -20.30
CA ALA A 39 -24.06 5.05 -20.56
C ALA A 39 -24.74 3.68 -20.66
N GLY A 40 -25.91 3.55 -20.06
CA GLY A 40 -26.68 2.31 -20.03
C GLY A 40 -27.28 2.03 -18.66
N LYS A 41 -27.86 0.83 -18.54
CA LYS A 41 -28.45 0.37 -17.25
C LYS A 41 -27.37 0.32 -16.15
N VAL A 42 -27.81 0.58 -14.93
CA VAL A 42 -26.93 0.43 -13.76
C VAL A 42 -26.44 -1.00 -13.66
N SER A 43 -25.13 -1.16 -13.57
CA SER A 43 -24.42 -2.42 -13.42
C SER A 43 -23.72 -2.45 -12.06
N ILE A 44 -23.87 -3.55 -11.36
CA ILE A 44 -23.18 -3.82 -10.09
C ILE A 44 -22.23 -4.99 -10.34
N SER A 45 -20.99 -4.87 -9.89
CA SER A 45 -20.00 -5.94 -9.95
C SER A 45 -19.38 -6.16 -8.58
N TYR A 46 -19.21 -7.42 -8.23
CA TYR A 46 -18.50 -7.85 -7.03
C TYR A 46 -17.40 -8.82 -7.44
N ASP A 47 -16.23 -8.65 -6.84
CA ASP A 47 -15.08 -9.54 -6.96
C ASP A 47 -14.50 -9.78 -5.57
N GLY A 48 -14.20 -11.03 -5.25
CA GLY A 48 -13.68 -11.36 -3.93
C GLY A 48 -12.93 -12.69 -3.94
N TYR A 49 -11.94 -12.78 -3.05
CA TYR A 49 -11.20 -14.01 -2.81
C TYR A 49 -10.74 -14.10 -1.35
N ILE A 50 -10.45 -15.31 -0.94
CA ILE A 50 -9.80 -15.66 0.32
C ILE A 50 -8.55 -16.44 -0.04
N ASP A 51 -7.43 -16.14 0.63
CA ASP A 51 -6.16 -16.82 0.46
C ASP A 51 -5.55 -17.21 1.80
N HIS A 52 -4.74 -18.25 1.76
CA HIS A 52 -3.92 -18.72 2.87
C HIS A 52 -2.51 -18.96 2.36
N ASP A 53 -1.53 -18.38 3.05
CA ASP A 53 -0.12 -18.53 2.69
C ASP A 53 0.53 -19.66 3.47
N MET A 54 1.42 -20.39 2.82
CA MET A 54 2.22 -21.45 3.43
C MET A 54 3.70 -21.21 3.15
N VAL A 55 4.54 -21.61 4.11
CA VAL A 55 5.99 -21.59 3.92
C VAL A 55 6.38 -22.70 2.96
N ALA A 56 6.97 -22.35 1.82
CA ALA A 56 7.40 -23.32 0.81
C ALA A 56 8.68 -24.06 1.21
N ASN A 57 9.65 -23.33 1.81
CA ASN A 57 10.91 -23.88 2.25
C ASN A 57 11.27 -23.29 3.61
N GLN A 58 11.62 -24.16 4.54
CA GLN A 58 12.16 -23.79 5.86
C GLN A 58 13.66 -24.13 5.88
N PRO A 59 14.48 -23.35 6.61
CA PRO A 59 15.85 -23.72 6.84
C PRO A 59 15.88 -25.02 7.67
N GLU A 60 16.78 -25.92 7.33
CA GLU A 60 17.07 -27.07 8.17
C GLU A 60 17.85 -26.59 9.41
N VAL A 61 17.30 -26.84 10.59
CA VAL A 61 17.94 -26.57 11.87
C VAL A 61 18.10 -27.89 12.62
N LEU A 62 19.09 -27.95 13.51
CA LEU A 62 19.28 -29.11 14.34
C LEU A 62 18.04 -29.34 15.22
N SER A 63 17.57 -30.56 15.30
CA SER A 63 16.63 -30.97 16.34
C SER A 63 17.28 -30.82 17.72
N VAL A 64 16.48 -30.77 18.77
CA VAL A 64 17.02 -30.66 20.14
C VAL A 64 17.98 -31.79 20.47
N ASP A 65 17.67 -33.04 20.05
CA ASP A 65 18.51 -34.19 20.31
C ASP A 65 19.82 -34.13 19.53
N GLU A 66 19.81 -33.70 18.29
CA GLU A 66 21.02 -33.44 17.49
C GLU A 66 21.86 -32.33 18.10
N PHE A 67 21.23 -31.24 18.56
CA PHE A 67 21.92 -30.13 19.21
C PHE A 67 22.62 -30.60 20.49
N LEU A 68 21.94 -31.34 21.35
CA LEU A 68 22.49 -31.88 22.62
C LEU A 68 23.54 -32.99 22.43
N ALA A 69 23.61 -33.60 21.24
CA ALA A 69 24.67 -34.55 20.94
C ALA A 69 26.05 -33.87 20.79
N HIS A 70 26.11 -32.54 20.72
CA HIS A 70 27.34 -31.79 20.77
C HIS A 70 27.79 -31.56 22.23
N GLU A 71 28.90 -32.15 22.64
CA GLU A 71 29.40 -32.20 24.04
C GLU A 71 29.65 -30.82 24.70
N ARG A 72 29.61 -29.72 23.96
CA ARG A 72 29.88 -28.36 24.45
C ARG A 72 28.64 -27.53 24.71
N ASP A 73 27.47 -28.06 24.41
CA ASP A 73 26.21 -27.30 24.45
C ASP A 73 25.51 -27.50 25.82
N VAL A 74 24.95 -26.41 26.34
CA VAL A 74 24.24 -26.38 27.61
C VAL A 74 22.79 -26.73 27.39
N ASP A 75 22.26 -27.73 28.14
CA ASP A 75 20.84 -28.01 28.22
C ASP A 75 20.18 -27.15 29.30
N PHE A 76 19.30 -26.23 28.89
CA PHE A 76 18.48 -25.40 29.79
C PHE A 76 17.14 -26.06 30.14
N GLY A 77 16.92 -27.30 29.74
CA GLY A 77 15.76 -28.12 30.17
C GLY A 77 14.50 -27.94 29.32
N HIS A 78 14.50 -27.11 28.29
CA HIS A 78 13.35 -26.87 27.43
C HIS A 78 13.53 -27.47 26.04
N ARG A 79 12.44 -27.49 25.26
CA ARG A 79 12.38 -28.02 23.89
C ARG A 79 11.56 -27.10 23.04
N VAL A 80 12.19 -26.13 22.36
CA VAL A 80 11.56 -25.06 21.61
C VAL A 80 12.03 -25.05 20.15
N ASP A 81 11.12 -25.27 19.24
CA ASP A 81 11.35 -24.95 17.84
C ASP A 81 11.10 -23.44 17.64
N TRP A 82 12.16 -22.66 17.71
CA TRP A 82 12.12 -21.20 17.63
C TRP A 82 11.60 -20.70 16.30
N TYR A 83 11.93 -21.38 15.20
CA TYR A 83 11.48 -21.00 13.88
C TYR A 83 9.96 -21.20 13.74
N ASP A 84 9.47 -22.37 14.17
CA ASP A 84 8.05 -22.69 14.16
C ASP A 84 7.23 -21.73 15.03
N LYS A 85 7.77 -21.29 16.17
CA LYS A 85 7.10 -20.31 17.05
C LYS A 85 6.92 -18.92 16.45
N LEU A 86 7.69 -18.58 15.42
CA LEU A 86 7.56 -17.32 14.69
C LEU A 86 6.54 -17.39 13.56
N LEU A 87 6.07 -18.58 13.18
CA LEU A 87 5.15 -18.76 12.07
C LEU A 87 3.69 -18.61 12.51
N ASN A 88 2.94 -17.86 11.72
CA ASN A 88 1.49 -17.76 11.82
C ASN A 88 0.83 -18.81 10.91
N LYS A 89 0.55 -19.98 11.46
CA LYS A 89 -0.09 -21.09 10.72
C LYS A 89 -1.58 -20.86 10.42
N SER A 90 -2.18 -19.85 11.03
CA SER A 90 -3.58 -19.50 10.83
C SER A 90 -3.75 -18.18 10.07
N ASN A 91 -2.73 -17.75 9.32
CA ASN A 91 -2.83 -16.55 8.50
C ASN A 91 -3.96 -16.67 7.48
N LEU A 92 -4.73 -15.61 7.32
CA LEU A 92 -5.83 -15.54 6.39
C LEU A 92 -5.81 -14.22 5.65
N GLY A 93 -5.77 -14.31 4.32
CA GLY A 93 -5.98 -13.17 3.44
C GLY A 93 -7.43 -13.13 2.96
N GLN A 94 -7.99 -11.95 2.81
CA GLN A 94 -9.28 -11.74 2.15
C GLN A 94 -9.29 -10.43 1.39
N SER A 95 -10.00 -10.42 0.27
CA SER A 95 -10.17 -9.24 -0.57
C SER A 95 -11.60 -9.19 -1.08
N HIS A 96 -12.21 -8.01 -0.97
CA HIS A 96 -13.55 -7.73 -1.44
C HIS A 96 -13.53 -6.43 -2.24
N TYR A 97 -14.13 -6.45 -3.40
CA TYR A 97 -14.28 -5.31 -4.27
C TYR A 97 -15.73 -5.24 -4.77
N LEU A 98 -16.33 -4.07 -4.62
CA LEU A 98 -17.67 -3.78 -5.11
C LEU A 98 -17.62 -2.54 -5.99
N ALA A 99 -18.27 -2.58 -7.14
CA ALA A 99 -18.42 -1.39 -7.97
C ALA A 99 -19.83 -1.30 -8.54
N VAL A 100 -20.31 -0.06 -8.67
CA VAL A 100 -21.53 0.31 -9.34
C VAL A 100 -21.23 1.34 -10.41
N SER A 101 -21.80 1.18 -11.59
CA SER A 101 -21.64 2.14 -12.69
C SER A 101 -22.88 2.17 -13.57
N GLY A 102 -23.15 3.30 -14.18
CA GLY A 102 -24.29 3.48 -15.06
C GLY A 102 -24.44 4.93 -15.50
N GLY A 103 -25.58 5.25 -16.10
CA GLY A 103 -25.94 6.61 -16.50
C GLY A 103 -26.62 6.67 -17.86
N GLY A 104 -26.92 7.87 -18.28
CA GLY A 104 -27.48 8.19 -19.61
C GLY A 104 -26.44 8.82 -20.52
N GLU A 105 -26.90 9.36 -21.64
CA GLU A 105 -26.04 10.05 -22.61
C GLU A 105 -25.34 11.28 -22.03
N ASN A 106 -26.04 11.98 -21.14
CA ASN A 106 -25.59 13.26 -20.58
C ASN A 106 -24.88 13.14 -19.24
N LEU A 107 -25.05 12.05 -18.51
CA LEU A 107 -24.41 11.82 -17.21
C LEU A 107 -24.08 10.35 -17.04
N THR A 108 -22.83 10.07 -16.77
CA THR A 108 -22.37 8.73 -16.38
C THR A 108 -21.65 8.81 -15.04
N PHE A 109 -21.75 7.75 -14.26
CA PHE A 109 -21.08 7.65 -12.97
C PHE A 109 -20.49 6.26 -12.74
N ARG A 110 -19.48 6.21 -11.90
CA ARG A 110 -18.93 4.99 -11.35
C ARG A 110 -18.51 5.23 -9.91
N ALA A 111 -18.87 4.31 -9.03
CA ALA A 111 -18.38 4.27 -7.66
C ALA A 111 -17.85 2.86 -7.37
N SER A 112 -16.78 2.77 -6.60
CA SER A 112 -16.22 1.50 -6.15
C SER A 112 -15.73 1.60 -4.71
N ALA A 113 -15.76 0.46 -4.02
CA ALA A 113 -15.17 0.29 -2.70
C ALA A 113 -14.38 -1.02 -2.66
N ASN A 114 -13.25 -1.01 -2.00
CA ASN A 114 -12.46 -2.21 -1.76
C ASN A 114 -12.06 -2.33 -0.29
N TYR A 115 -12.01 -3.57 0.15
CA TYR A 115 -11.44 -3.98 1.43
C TYR A 115 -10.47 -5.12 1.19
N LYS A 116 -9.28 -5.03 1.77
CA LYS A 116 -8.30 -6.12 1.76
C LYS A 116 -7.68 -6.24 3.14
N LYS A 117 -7.65 -7.46 3.67
CA LYS A 117 -6.92 -7.83 4.88
C LYS A 117 -5.97 -8.96 4.53
N LYS A 118 -4.74 -8.89 5.04
CA LYS A 118 -3.77 -9.96 4.95
C LYS A 118 -2.97 -10.03 6.24
N ASP A 119 -3.02 -11.20 6.89
CA ASP A 119 -2.13 -11.52 7.99
C ASP A 119 -0.85 -12.13 7.42
N GLY A 120 0.31 -11.83 8.00
CA GLY A 120 1.60 -12.34 7.54
C GLY A 120 1.81 -13.81 7.83
N LEU A 121 2.84 -14.40 7.22
CA LEU A 121 3.36 -15.73 7.57
C LEU A 121 4.02 -15.76 8.94
N ASP A 122 4.37 -14.59 9.48
CA ASP A 122 4.91 -14.40 10.81
C ASP A 122 3.83 -13.96 11.80
N ILE A 123 4.16 -14.04 13.10
CA ILE A 123 3.22 -13.73 14.19
C ILE A 123 3.00 -12.23 14.45
N ALA A 124 3.64 -11.33 13.71
CA ALA A 124 3.63 -9.90 13.97
C ALA A 124 3.03 -9.09 12.82
N SER A 125 3.35 -9.43 11.56
CA SER A 125 2.96 -8.57 10.45
C SER A 125 1.51 -8.76 10.03
N SER A 126 0.89 -7.66 9.69
CA SER A 126 -0.45 -7.63 9.07
C SER A 126 -0.65 -6.38 8.22
N ARG A 127 -1.60 -6.44 7.30
CA ARG A 127 -2.02 -5.31 6.48
C ARG A 127 -3.52 -5.29 6.28
N LYS A 128 -4.13 -4.14 6.51
CA LYS A 128 -5.53 -3.85 6.17
C LYS A 128 -5.58 -2.66 5.23
N GLU A 129 -6.39 -2.75 4.21
CA GLU A 129 -6.56 -1.70 3.22
C GLU A 129 -8.04 -1.46 2.97
N TYR A 130 -8.45 -0.21 2.98
CA TYR A 130 -9.78 0.28 2.64
C TYR A 130 -9.64 1.30 1.53
N GLY A 131 -10.45 1.19 0.51
CA GLY A 131 -10.44 2.16 -0.59
C GLY A 131 -11.86 2.49 -1.04
N VAL A 132 -12.08 3.75 -1.38
CA VAL A 132 -13.30 4.23 -2.01
C VAL A 132 -12.91 5.11 -3.20
N ARG A 133 -13.61 4.94 -4.29
CA ARG A 133 -13.48 5.76 -5.48
C ARG A 133 -14.85 6.12 -6.03
N MET A 134 -15.01 7.37 -6.44
CA MET A 134 -16.21 7.87 -7.11
C MET A 134 -15.77 8.72 -8.29
N GLY A 135 -16.50 8.64 -9.39
CA GLY A 135 -16.27 9.48 -10.55
C GLY A 135 -17.54 9.69 -11.35
N PHE A 136 -17.65 10.84 -11.97
CA PHE A 136 -18.73 11.16 -12.91
C PHE A 136 -18.20 11.89 -14.12
N THR A 137 -18.96 11.80 -15.20
CA THR A 137 -18.78 12.61 -16.41
C THR A 137 -20.15 13.13 -16.82
N ALA A 138 -20.27 14.45 -16.91
CA ALA A 138 -21.49 15.12 -17.36
C ALA A 138 -21.21 15.85 -18.68
N LYS A 139 -22.10 15.73 -19.64
CA LYS A 139 -22.08 16.45 -20.92
C LYS A 139 -23.35 17.30 -21.02
N THR A 140 -23.19 18.56 -21.37
CA THR A 140 -24.31 19.49 -21.47
C THR A 140 -24.10 20.44 -22.67
N LEU A 141 -25.11 21.24 -22.98
CA LEU A 141 -25.09 22.14 -24.12
C LEU A 141 -24.73 21.42 -25.44
N GLU A 142 -25.43 20.31 -25.72
CA GLU A 142 -25.23 19.48 -26.92
C GLU A 142 -23.79 19.01 -27.11
N GLY A 143 -23.07 18.80 -25.99
CA GLY A 143 -21.67 18.33 -25.98
C GLY A 143 -20.63 19.44 -26.04
N LEU A 144 -21.03 20.70 -26.05
CA LEU A 144 -20.13 21.85 -25.95
C LEU A 144 -19.34 21.81 -24.62
N LEU A 145 -20.01 21.46 -23.51
CA LEU A 145 -19.40 21.42 -22.18
C LEU A 145 -19.38 19.99 -21.68
N GLU A 146 -18.17 19.52 -21.27
CA GLU A 146 -17.98 18.27 -20.57
C GLU A 146 -17.32 18.54 -19.21
N ILE A 147 -17.92 18.03 -18.14
CA ILE A 147 -17.45 18.15 -16.76
C ILE A 147 -17.14 16.75 -16.25
N GLN A 148 -15.96 16.58 -15.67
CA GLN A 148 -15.56 15.33 -15.00
C GLN A 148 -15.12 15.64 -13.58
N GLY A 149 -15.51 14.79 -12.65
CA GLY A 149 -15.01 14.83 -11.27
C GLY A 149 -14.67 13.44 -10.80
N ASN A 150 -13.54 13.30 -10.11
CA ASN A 150 -13.14 12.06 -9.46
C ASN A 150 -12.68 12.35 -8.04
N LEU A 151 -13.04 11.45 -7.15
CA LEU A 151 -12.60 11.41 -5.77
C LEU A 151 -12.15 9.99 -5.45
N SER A 152 -10.98 9.83 -4.87
CA SER A 152 -10.54 8.54 -4.34
C SER A 152 -9.81 8.74 -3.04
N THR A 153 -10.05 7.82 -2.11
CA THR A 153 -9.29 7.72 -0.86
C THR A 153 -8.91 6.27 -0.61
N ARG A 154 -7.76 6.06 0.01
CA ARG A 154 -7.27 4.76 0.42
C ARG A 154 -6.57 4.89 1.75
N VAL A 155 -6.98 4.07 2.71
CA VAL A 155 -6.38 3.96 4.03
C VAL A 155 -5.74 2.58 4.15
N ILE A 156 -4.51 2.54 4.63
CA ILE A 156 -3.72 1.34 4.84
C ILE A 156 -3.22 1.34 6.28
N ASN A 157 -3.55 0.29 7.01
CA ASN A 157 -2.99 0.03 8.34
C ASN A 157 -2.05 -1.17 8.21
N GLU A 158 -0.82 -1.02 8.67
CA GLU A 158 0.24 -2.05 8.58
C GLU A 158 0.87 -2.26 9.95
N GLU A 159 1.09 -3.52 10.30
CA GLU A 159 2.01 -3.93 11.36
C GLU A 159 3.24 -4.56 10.73
N TYR A 160 4.40 -4.19 11.22
CA TYR A 160 5.68 -4.60 10.64
C TYR A 160 6.35 -5.68 11.46
N VAL A 161 7.15 -6.49 10.80
CA VAL A 161 7.99 -7.52 11.42
C VAL A 161 9.46 -7.16 11.28
N ASP A 162 10.23 -7.42 12.32
CA ASP A 162 11.69 -7.44 12.27
C ASP A 162 12.16 -8.83 11.81
N TYR A 163 12.51 -8.96 10.54
CA TYR A 163 12.98 -10.25 9.98
C TYR A 163 14.28 -10.77 10.58
N GLY A 164 15.02 -9.96 11.34
CA GLY A 164 16.19 -10.39 12.11
C GLY A 164 15.88 -11.51 13.11
N VAL A 165 14.62 -11.58 13.59
CA VAL A 165 14.17 -12.64 14.50
C VAL A 165 14.29 -14.04 13.91
N PHE A 166 14.14 -14.20 12.59
CA PHE A 166 14.29 -15.51 11.93
C PHE A 166 15.75 -15.97 11.90
N GLN A 167 16.70 -15.01 11.71
CA GLN A 167 18.12 -15.34 11.83
C GLN A 167 18.49 -15.71 13.26
N GLN A 168 17.90 -15.02 14.23
CA GLN A 168 18.08 -15.35 15.65
C GLN A 168 17.51 -16.74 15.98
N ALA A 169 16.31 -17.06 15.48
CA ALA A 169 15.67 -18.35 15.70
C ALA A 169 16.51 -19.55 15.23
N VAL A 170 17.23 -19.39 14.09
CA VAL A 170 18.11 -20.45 13.54
C VAL A 170 19.38 -20.65 14.39
N LYS A 171 19.84 -19.61 15.07
CA LYS A 171 21.10 -19.64 15.86
C LYS A 171 20.88 -19.96 17.32
N LEU A 172 19.65 -19.78 17.81
CA LEU A 172 19.36 -19.86 19.23
C LEU A 172 19.31 -21.32 19.71
N ASN A 173 19.94 -21.56 20.87
CA ASN A 173 19.87 -22.84 21.52
C ASN A 173 18.40 -23.25 21.76
N PRO A 174 17.94 -24.39 21.22
CA PRO A 174 16.55 -24.82 21.30
C PRO A 174 16.12 -25.27 22.70
N THR A 175 17.05 -25.35 23.66
CA THR A 175 16.75 -25.71 25.05
C THR A 175 16.47 -24.52 25.96
N HIS A 176 16.57 -23.29 25.47
CA HIS A 176 16.16 -22.10 26.24
C HIS A 176 14.64 -22.06 26.46
N PRO A 177 14.19 -21.52 27.61
CA PRO A 177 12.76 -21.34 27.88
C PRO A 177 12.13 -20.28 27.00
N LEU A 178 10.91 -20.52 26.50
CA LEU A 178 10.12 -19.53 25.78
C LEU A 178 9.57 -18.46 26.72
N MET A 179 9.04 -18.88 27.88
CA MET A 179 8.48 -18.00 28.90
C MET A 179 9.40 -17.94 30.11
N ASP A 180 9.33 -16.82 30.83
CA ASP A 180 10.09 -16.65 32.06
C ASP A 180 9.62 -17.70 33.13
N GLU A 181 10.54 -18.39 33.77
CA GLU A 181 10.22 -19.45 34.73
C GLU A 181 9.61 -18.91 36.03
N LYS A 182 9.90 -17.66 36.38
CA LYS A 182 9.40 -17.02 37.61
C LYS A 182 8.10 -16.26 37.36
N ASP A 183 7.90 -15.76 36.12
CA ASP A 183 6.72 -15.02 35.69
C ASP A 183 6.27 -15.49 34.31
N PRO A 184 5.48 -16.57 34.23
CA PRO A 184 5.02 -17.14 32.95
C PRO A 184 4.13 -16.22 32.12
N SER A 185 3.82 -15.01 32.58
CA SER A 185 3.15 -14.00 31.80
C SER A 185 4.10 -13.21 30.89
N LYS A 186 5.41 -13.40 31.06
CA LYS A 186 6.46 -12.73 30.32
C LYS A 186 7.27 -13.69 29.47
N TYR A 187 7.82 -13.20 28.39
CA TYR A 187 8.81 -13.95 27.61
C TYR A 187 10.14 -13.98 28.37
N SER A 188 10.85 -15.12 28.26
CA SER A 188 12.13 -15.25 28.92
C SER A 188 13.16 -14.23 28.41
N THR A 189 13.85 -13.60 29.38
CA THR A 189 15.00 -12.75 29.06
C THR A 189 16.23 -13.61 28.91
N LEU A 190 16.77 -13.72 27.71
CA LEU A 190 18.00 -14.45 27.45
C LEU A 190 19.19 -13.51 27.64
N TYR A 191 20.19 -13.96 28.37
CA TYR A 191 21.41 -13.22 28.63
C TYR A 191 22.52 -13.63 27.66
N GLY A 192 23.29 -12.68 27.22
CA GLY A 192 24.38 -12.83 26.27
C GLY A 192 24.42 -11.71 25.23
N PHE A 193 25.57 -11.53 24.64
CA PHE A 193 25.74 -10.56 23.55
C PHE A 193 24.94 -11.05 22.32
N ASP A 194 24.15 -10.17 21.74
CA ASP A 194 23.25 -10.46 20.61
C ASP A 194 22.30 -11.66 20.81
N THR A 195 22.01 -12.02 22.07
CA THR A 195 21.10 -13.11 22.39
C THR A 195 19.77 -12.55 22.90
N TYR A 196 18.67 -12.91 22.24
CA TYR A 196 17.33 -12.51 22.65
C TYR A 196 16.29 -13.56 22.26
N ASN A 197 15.17 -13.56 22.99
CA ASN A 197 14.01 -14.39 22.66
C ASN A 197 13.31 -13.79 21.43
N PRO A 198 13.30 -14.47 20.27
CA PRO A 198 12.79 -13.90 19.03
C PRO A 198 11.26 -13.70 19.05
N VAL A 199 10.53 -14.51 19.83
CA VAL A 199 9.08 -14.34 20.00
C VAL A 199 8.80 -13.15 20.91
N GLY A 200 9.51 -13.03 22.04
CA GLY A 200 9.43 -11.88 22.93
C GLY A 200 9.81 -10.58 22.23
N TRP A 201 10.85 -10.61 21.39
CA TRP A 201 11.24 -9.46 20.56
C TRP A 201 10.10 -8.89 19.72
N LEU A 202 9.27 -9.75 19.13
CA LEU A 202 8.13 -9.31 18.33
C LEU A 202 6.90 -8.95 19.18
N LYS A 203 6.65 -9.68 20.28
CA LYS A 203 5.41 -9.52 21.06
C LYS A 203 5.49 -8.39 22.07
N ASP A 204 6.70 -8.05 22.54
CA ASP A 204 6.95 -6.92 23.45
C ASP A 204 7.22 -5.60 22.73
N LYS A 205 7.02 -5.59 21.40
CA LYS A 205 7.14 -4.42 20.54
C LYS A 205 5.93 -4.31 19.61
N GLU A 206 5.38 -3.12 19.53
CA GLU A 206 4.45 -2.72 18.47
C GLU A 206 5.21 -1.86 17.46
N ASP A 207 5.18 -2.21 16.18
CA ASP A 207 5.80 -1.46 15.09
C ASP A 207 4.81 -1.42 13.94
N GLY A 208 4.20 -0.28 13.72
CA GLY A 208 3.14 -0.17 12.74
C GLY A 208 3.07 1.21 12.09
N GLY A 209 2.28 1.30 11.07
CA GLY A 209 2.06 2.54 10.33
C GLY A 209 0.70 2.60 9.67
N ASP A 210 0.15 3.80 9.67
CA ASP A 210 -1.08 4.13 8.98
C ASP A 210 -0.75 5.06 7.82
N ARG A 211 -1.26 4.76 6.63
CA ARG A 211 -1.10 5.60 5.44
C ARG A 211 -2.45 5.95 4.87
N GLN A 212 -2.65 7.21 4.58
CA GLN A 212 -3.82 7.69 3.87
C GLN A 212 -3.41 8.37 2.58
N PHE A 213 -4.04 7.97 1.48
CA PHE A 213 -3.90 8.60 0.19
C PHE A 213 -5.24 9.16 -0.24
N SER A 214 -5.29 10.42 -0.63
CA SER A 214 -6.50 11.04 -1.16
C SER A 214 -6.18 11.77 -2.45
N LEU A 215 -7.04 11.60 -3.44
CA LEU A 215 -6.98 12.29 -4.73
C LEU A 215 -8.36 12.82 -5.07
N ALA A 216 -8.45 14.11 -5.31
CA ALA A 216 -9.62 14.74 -5.90
C ALA A 216 -9.19 15.46 -7.17
N ASP A 217 -9.86 15.20 -8.28
CA ASP A 217 -9.66 15.92 -9.53
C ASP A 217 -10.98 16.38 -10.12
N PHE A 218 -10.91 17.54 -10.73
CA PHE A 218 -12.03 18.16 -11.42
C PHE A 218 -11.55 18.73 -12.75
N LYS A 219 -12.28 18.42 -13.82
CA LYS A 219 -11.93 18.77 -15.18
C LYS A 219 -13.13 19.37 -15.90
N VAL A 220 -12.89 20.48 -16.58
CA VAL A 220 -13.87 21.13 -17.44
C VAL A 220 -13.30 21.21 -18.86
N LYS A 221 -13.99 20.65 -19.82
CA LYS A 221 -13.64 20.70 -21.24
C LYS A 221 -14.70 21.44 -22.04
N LEU A 222 -14.28 22.40 -22.82
CA LEU A 222 -15.11 23.12 -23.78
C LEU A 222 -14.76 22.70 -25.22
N ASN A 223 -15.70 22.13 -25.92
CA ASN A 223 -15.59 21.76 -27.34
C ASN A 223 -16.16 22.91 -28.20
N ILE A 224 -15.39 23.98 -28.38
CA ILE A 224 -15.82 25.25 -29.00
C ILE A 224 -16.18 25.03 -30.48
N LEU A 225 -15.38 24.25 -31.17
CA LEU A 225 -15.59 23.83 -32.56
C LEU A 225 -15.18 22.36 -32.69
N PRO A 226 -15.61 21.64 -33.72
CA PRO A 226 -15.10 20.29 -33.99
C PRO A 226 -13.57 20.21 -34.07
N THR A 227 -12.92 21.31 -34.38
CA THR A 227 -11.47 21.46 -34.55
C THR A 227 -10.78 22.17 -33.40
N LEU A 228 -11.53 22.72 -32.43
CA LEU A 228 -11.00 23.53 -31.34
C LEU A 228 -11.64 23.12 -30.01
N ASN A 229 -10.84 22.65 -29.10
CA ASN A 229 -11.27 22.42 -27.71
C ASN A 229 -10.26 22.96 -26.72
N THR A 230 -10.74 23.27 -25.53
CA THR A 230 -9.89 23.64 -24.39
C THR A 230 -10.32 22.91 -23.14
N GLU A 231 -9.39 22.62 -22.29
CA GLU A 231 -9.58 21.84 -21.05
C GLU A 231 -8.85 22.51 -19.89
N LEU A 232 -9.56 22.66 -18.77
CA LEU A 232 -9.00 23.09 -17.49
C LEU A 232 -9.15 21.95 -16.50
N SER A 233 -8.04 21.57 -15.86
CA SER A 233 -8.00 20.53 -14.85
C SER A 233 -7.44 21.06 -13.54
N LEU A 234 -8.11 20.72 -12.44
CA LEU A 234 -7.68 20.99 -11.07
C LEU A 234 -7.54 19.65 -10.36
N ALA A 235 -6.43 19.43 -9.68
CA ALA A 235 -6.25 18.23 -8.85
C ALA A 235 -5.62 18.58 -7.50
N ARG A 236 -6.07 17.86 -6.47
CA ARG A 236 -5.45 17.85 -5.15
C ARG A 236 -5.11 16.41 -4.80
N GLN A 237 -3.85 16.16 -4.50
CA GLN A 237 -3.37 14.89 -3.98
C GLN A 237 -2.80 15.11 -2.59
N SER A 238 -3.19 14.27 -1.63
CA SER A 238 -2.56 14.23 -0.31
C SER A 238 -2.14 12.83 0.07
N GLN A 239 -1.05 12.75 0.78
CA GLN A 239 -0.55 11.55 1.42
C GLN A 239 -0.19 11.89 2.85
N GLU A 240 -0.74 11.12 3.78
CA GLU A 240 -0.45 11.19 5.20
C GLU A 240 0.14 9.86 5.63
N TYR A 241 1.23 9.90 6.37
CA TYR A 241 1.87 8.72 6.93
C TYR A 241 2.11 8.95 8.41
N PHE A 242 1.57 8.07 9.23
CA PHE A 242 1.75 8.05 10.66
C PHE A 242 2.39 6.74 11.06
N LYS A 243 3.62 6.79 11.58
CA LYS A 243 4.35 5.63 12.09
C LYS A 243 4.37 5.66 13.61
N ARG A 244 4.09 4.51 14.23
CA ARG A 244 4.18 4.30 15.66
C ARG A 244 5.09 3.13 15.96
N ILE A 245 5.98 3.31 16.92
CA ILE A 245 6.78 2.23 17.50
C ILE A 245 6.62 2.34 19.00
N TYR A 246 6.19 1.26 19.63
CA TYR A 246 6.15 1.13 21.09
C TYR A 246 6.92 -0.11 21.52
N VAL A 247 7.89 0.08 22.38
CA VAL A 247 8.72 -0.98 22.99
C VAL A 247 8.42 -0.96 24.47
N ASN A 248 7.87 -2.07 25.00
CA ASN A 248 7.49 -2.15 26.41
C ASN A 248 8.71 -2.36 27.32
N SER A 249 8.50 -2.35 28.63
CA SER A 249 9.57 -2.54 29.64
C SER A 249 10.19 -3.92 29.65
N ASN A 250 9.46 -4.95 29.17
CA ASN A 250 9.92 -6.34 29.15
C ASN A 250 10.75 -6.66 27.90
N HIS A 251 10.70 -5.82 26.89
CA HIS A 251 11.47 -6.00 25.66
C HIS A 251 12.98 -5.93 25.96
N LYS A 252 13.76 -6.83 25.36
CA LYS A 252 15.22 -6.91 25.55
C LYS A 252 15.93 -5.57 25.35
N GLU A 253 15.54 -4.76 24.36
CA GLU A 253 16.08 -3.42 24.14
C GLU A 253 15.83 -2.49 25.36
N SER A 254 14.68 -2.57 26.00
CA SER A 254 14.36 -1.78 27.19
C SER A 254 15.17 -2.23 28.39
N ILE A 255 15.29 -3.54 28.58
CA ILE A 255 16.06 -4.16 29.68
C ILE A 255 17.54 -3.78 29.55
N ASP A 256 18.16 -3.98 28.37
CA ASP A 256 19.58 -3.69 28.15
C ASP A 256 19.93 -2.21 28.30
N ASN A 257 19.00 -1.33 27.97
CA ASN A 257 19.16 0.12 28.10
C ASN A 257 18.63 0.68 29.43
N MET A 258 18.19 -0.19 30.39
CA MET A 258 17.60 0.18 31.67
C MET A 258 16.46 1.20 31.54
N ARG A 259 15.54 0.95 30.60
CA ARG A 259 14.39 1.84 30.30
C ARG A 259 13.08 1.16 30.69
N SER A 260 12.11 1.94 31.12
CA SER A 260 10.75 1.47 31.40
C SER A 260 9.90 1.28 30.12
N GLY A 261 10.50 1.51 28.96
CA GLY A 261 9.87 1.42 27.64
C GLY A 261 10.25 2.62 26.75
N ARG A 262 9.83 2.59 25.50
CA ARG A 262 10.08 3.65 24.52
C ARG A 262 8.92 3.76 23.55
N GLY A 263 8.41 4.97 23.36
CA GLY A 263 7.47 5.30 22.28
C GLY A 263 8.13 6.20 21.25
N THR A 264 7.87 5.94 19.98
CA THR A 264 8.29 6.78 18.85
C THR A 264 7.09 7.00 17.95
N LEU A 265 6.79 8.27 17.66
CA LEU A 265 5.77 8.68 16.71
C LEU A 265 6.44 9.50 15.60
N GLN A 266 6.10 9.22 14.36
CA GLN A 266 6.56 9.95 13.19
C GLN A 266 5.35 10.25 12.33
N GLU A 267 5.21 11.49 11.91
CA GLU A 267 4.16 11.95 11.04
C GLU A 267 4.78 12.63 9.82
N GLU A 268 4.31 12.26 8.64
CA GLU A 268 4.70 12.86 7.38
C GLU A 268 3.45 13.19 6.58
N ASN A 269 3.31 14.46 6.22
CA ASN A 269 2.19 14.96 5.42
C ASN A 269 2.71 15.57 4.14
N TYR A 270 2.13 15.14 3.04
CA TYR A 270 2.44 15.65 1.73
C TYR A 270 1.14 16.04 1.01
N THR A 271 1.07 17.25 0.48
CA THR A 271 -0.08 17.73 -0.28
C THR A 271 0.38 18.44 -1.54
N ASP A 272 -0.20 18.05 -2.67
CA ASP A 272 0.03 18.65 -3.96
C ASP A 272 -1.26 19.24 -4.53
N TYR A 273 -1.16 20.41 -5.12
CA TYR A 273 -2.19 21.03 -5.95
C TYR A 273 -1.67 21.19 -7.38
N THR A 274 -2.47 20.79 -8.33
CA THR A 274 -2.13 20.88 -9.75
C THR A 274 -3.21 21.62 -10.50
N LEU A 275 -2.82 22.60 -11.29
CA LEU A 275 -3.67 23.29 -12.25
C LEU A 275 -3.08 23.08 -13.64
N GLU A 276 -3.88 22.56 -14.55
CA GLU A 276 -3.48 22.35 -15.95
C GLU A 276 -4.48 23.00 -16.89
N TRP A 277 -3.97 23.69 -17.88
CA TRP A 277 -4.75 24.18 -18.99
C TRP A 277 -4.19 23.64 -20.30
N ILE A 278 -5.08 23.11 -21.15
CA ILE A 278 -4.72 22.54 -22.44
C ILE A 278 -5.64 23.16 -23.51
N GLY A 279 -5.05 23.69 -24.56
CA GLY A 279 -5.75 24.09 -25.77
C GLY A 279 -5.34 23.22 -26.96
N ASN A 280 -6.30 22.63 -27.63
CA ASN A 280 -6.06 21.77 -28.79
C ASN A 280 -6.74 22.40 -30.03
N TYR A 281 -5.98 22.59 -31.08
CA TYR A 281 -6.49 22.96 -32.39
C TYR A 281 -6.00 21.97 -33.43
N PHE A 282 -6.89 21.49 -34.29
CA PHE A 282 -6.52 20.66 -35.42
C PHE A 282 -7.31 21.10 -36.65
N THR A 283 -6.67 21.10 -37.79
CA THR A 283 -7.31 21.39 -39.07
C THR A 283 -6.66 20.59 -40.19
N THR A 284 -7.41 20.32 -41.24
CA THR A 284 -6.90 19.65 -42.44
C THR A 284 -7.09 20.58 -43.62
N ILE A 285 -6.01 20.92 -44.32
CA ILE A 285 -5.96 21.72 -45.51
C ILE A 285 -5.42 20.82 -46.62
N ASP A 286 -6.26 20.49 -47.58
CA ASP A 286 -5.98 19.51 -48.64
C ASP A 286 -5.53 18.14 -48.06
N LYS A 287 -4.25 17.78 -48.26
CA LYS A 287 -3.62 16.55 -47.79
C LYS A 287 -2.83 16.73 -46.48
N HIS A 288 -2.81 17.93 -45.92
CA HIS A 288 -2.02 18.26 -44.74
C HIS A 288 -2.89 18.39 -43.49
N THR A 289 -2.63 17.63 -42.45
CA THR A 289 -3.25 17.79 -41.14
C THR A 289 -2.30 18.53 -40.22
N ILE A 290 -2.75 19.67 -39.71
CA ILE A 290 -2.02 20.47 -38.71
C ILE A 290 -2.66 20.23 -37.36
N LYS A 291 -1.84 19.86 -36.36
CA LYS A 291 -2.23 19.73 -34.95
C LYS A 291 -1.39 20.68 -34.14
N SER A 292 -2.02 21.55 -33.37
CA SER A 292 -1.37 22.44 -32.42
C SER A 292 -1.90 22.16 -31.00
N VAL A 293 -1.01 22.07 -30.04
CA VAL A 293 -1.33 21.90 -28.61
C VAL A 293 -0.64 23.00 -27.84
N SER A 294 -1.39 23.74 -27.04
CA SER A 294 -0.86 24.66 -26.04
C SER A 294 -1.13 24.08 -24.67
N TYR A 295 -0.11 24.11 -23.81
CA TYR A 295 -0.15 23.49 -22.48
C TYR A 295 0.46 24.41 -21.43
N THR A 296 -0.23 24.57 -20.31
CA THR A 296 0.28 25.25 -19.12
C THR A 296 0.03 24.37 -17.88
N HIS A 297 1.04 24.25 -17.03
CA HIS A 297 1.00 23.46 -15.81
C HIS A 297 1.56 24.27 -14.65
N LEU A 298 0.76 24.40 -13.59
CA LEU A 298 1.15 25.00 -12.33
C LEU A 298 0.99 23.96 -11.22
N ARG A 299 1.96 23.90 -10.33
CA ARG A 299 1.94 23.02 -9.17
C ARG A 299 2.40 23.77 -7.92
N ALA A 300 1.67 23.55 -6.82
CA ALA A 300 2.02 24.02 -5.49
C ALA A 300 2.09 22.82 -4.52
N HIS A 301 2.99 22.91 -3.56
CA HIS A 301 3.24 21.91 -2.54
C HIS A 301 2.82 22.45 -1.18
#